data_4b3788d0932f9c46f2a6a866f0d5aa28
#
_entry.id   4b3788d0932f9c46f2a6a866f0d5aa28
#
_cell.length_a   1.000
_cell.length_b   1.000
_cell.length_c   1.000
_cell.angle_alpha   90.00
_cell.angle_beta   90.00
_cell.angle_gamma   90.00
#
_symmetry.space_group_name_H-M   'P 1'
#
loop_
_entity.id
_entity.type
_entity.pdbx_description
1 polymer ?
#
loop_
_entity_poly.entity_id
_entity_poly.type
_entity_poly.pdbx_seq_one_letter_code
_entity_poly.pdbx_strand_id
1 'polypeptide(L)'
;MTLRLPTFAEVTFDILAVFPFTSESKRMGIIIRDRTSAQITFVQKGADVIMAKIVQKNDWLEEETGNMAREGLRTLVLGRKKLSAEAYENFDRRFRQAQLVTGPQRVLAIEKVVTECLEVDVELLALTGVEDKLQEDVKSTLELLRNAGLKIWMLTGDKIETATNIAVSSKLVARNQYIHQVAKRKLKWPGPG
;
A
#
# COMPACT_ATOMS: atom_id res chain seq x y z
N MET A 1 -12.76 -0.26 19.93
CA MET A 1 -11.84 0.85 19.60
C MET A 1 -12.62 2.15 19.60
N THR A 2 -12.19 3.15 20.35
CA THR A 2 -12.84 4.47 20.38
C THR A 2 -11.91 5.47 19.68
N LEU A 3 -12.44 6.25 18.76
CA LEU A 3 -11.75 7.32 18.05
C LEU A 3 -12.36 8.66 18.47
N ARG A 4 -11.50 9.62 18.79
CA ARG A 4 -11.88 11.00 19.00
C ARG A 4 -11.67 11.77 17.69
N LEU A 5 -12.75 12.29 17.16
CA LEU A 5 -12.74 13.07 15.93
C LEU A 5 -12.19 14.49 16.18
N PRO A 6 -11.74 15.21 15.14
CA PRO A 6 -11.36 16.62 15.26
C PRO A 6 -12.49 17.51 15.83
N THR A 7 -13.74 17.11 15.66
CA THR A 7 -14.94 17.75 16.23
C THR A 7 -15.17 17.44 17.71
N PHE A 8 -14.22 16.74 18.38
CA PHE A 8 -14.32 16.22 19.74
C PHE A 8 -15.40 15.15 19.96
N ALA A 9 -16.15 14.79 18.94
CA ALA A 9 -17.08 13.66 19.02
C ALA A 9 -16.30 12.33 19.13
N GLU A 10 -16.82 11.42 19.93
CA GLU A 10 -16.24 10.07 20.08
C GLU A 10 -17.09 9.06 19.29
N VAL A 11 -16.42 8.27 18.46
CA VAL A 11 -17.03 7.18 17.72
C VAL A 11 -16.39 5.87 18.17
N THR A 12 -17.23 4.89 18.51
CA THR A 12 -16.76 3.59 19.01
C THR A 12 -17.08 2.48 18.02
N PHE A 13 -16.04 1.71 17.71
CA PHE A 13 -16.12 0.56 16.80
C PHE A 13 -15.77 -0.74 17.50
N ASP A 14 -16.47 -1.81 17.15
CA ASP A 14 -16.02 -3.17 17.41
C ASP A 14 -15.12 -3.60 16.24
N ILE A 15 -13.93 -4.13 16.56
CA ILE A 15 -13.04 -4.73 15.56
C ILE A 15 -13.44 -6.18 15.40
N LEU A 16 -13.92 -6.56 14.22
CA LEU A 16 -14.41 -7.91 13.93
C LEU A 16 -13.31 -8.80 13.34
N ALA A 17 -12.44 -8.24 12.51
CA ALA A 17 -11.30 -8.95 11.94
C ALA A 17 -10.16 -7.98 11.63
N VAL A 18 -8.93 -8.49 11.65
CA VAL A 18 -7.71 -7.75 11.31
C VAL A 18 -6.91 -8.55 10.31
N PHE A 19 -6.50 -7.91 9.21
CA PHE A 19 -5.63 -8.45 8.18
C PHE A 19 -4.32 -7.64 8.24
N PRO A 20 -3.26 -8.20 8.87
CA PRO A 20 -2.02 -7.46 9.05
C PRO A 20 -1.28 -7.28 7.72
N PHE A 21 -0.42 -6.28 7.67
CA PHE A 21 0.47 -6.05 6.53
C PHE A 21 1.47 -7.20 6.39
N THR A 22 1.69 -7.65 5.15
CA THR A 22 2.80 -8.52 4.79
C THR A 22 3.53 -7.95 3.57
N SER A 23 4.82 -8.27 3.42
CA SER A 23 5.62 -7.82 2.27
C SER A 23 5.12 -8.39 0.95
N GLU A 24 4.47 -9.56 0.98
CA GLU A 24 3.88 -10.20 -0.19
C GLU A 24 2.57 -9.51 -0.59
N SER A 25 1.67 -9.30 0.37
CA SER A 25 0.35 -8.70 0.12
C SER A 25 0.42 -7.20 -0.14
N LYS A 26 1.40 -6.51 0.45
CA LYS A 26 1.61 -5.05 0.38
C LYS A 26 0.35 -4.23 0.73
N ARG A 27 -0.53 -4.79 1.53
CA ARG A 27 -1.77 -4.18 1.99
C ARG A 27 -2.14 -4.68 3.38
N MET A 28 -2.95 -3.92 4.05
CA MET A 28 -3.56 -4.30 5.33
C MET A 28 -4.99 -3.82 5.40
N GLY A 29 -5.82 -4.51 6.17
CA GLY A 29 -7.23 -4.17 6.31
C GLY A 29 -7.81 -4.56 7.65
N ILE A 30 -8.97 -4.00 7.94
CA ILE A 30 -9.77 -4.33 9.13
C ILE A 30 -11.24 -4.39 8.76
N ILE A 31 -12.00 -5.24 9.46
CA ILE A 31 -13.46 -5.17 9.47
C ILE A 31 -13.88 -4.57 10.82
N ILE A 32 -14.63 -3.51 10.75
CA ILE A 32 -15.17 -2.80 11.91
C ILE A 32 -16.68 -2.76 11.87
N ARG A 33 -17.31 -2.73 13.04
CA ARG A 33 -18.73 -2.44 13.20
C ARG A 33 -18.90 -1.20 14.05
N ASP A 34 -19.58 -0.21 13.52
CA ASP A 34 -19.97 0.99 14.24
C ASP A 34 -21.02 0.62 15.30
N ARG A 35 -20.77 0.96 16.55
CA ARG A 35 -21.71 0.64 17.67
C ARG A 35 -23.00 1.43 17.62
N THR A 36 -22.98 2.59 16.98
CA THR A 36 -24.15 3.47 16.92
C THR A 36 -25.08 3.07 15.78
N SER A 37 -24.51 2.86 14.58
CA SER A 37 -25.29 2.55 13.37
C SER A 37 -25.39 1.06 13.06
N ALA A 38 -24.64 0.21 13.79
CA ALA A 38 -24.45 -1.21 13.50
C ALA A 38 -23.87 -1.52 12.10
N GLN A 39 -23.45 -0.49 11.34
CA GLN A 39 -22.87 -0.66 10.01
C GLN A 39 -21.55 -1.41 10.09
N ILE A 40 -21.45 -2.48 9.32
CA ILE A 40 -20.19 -3.24 9.15
C ILE A 40 -19.46 -2.68 7.94
N THR A 41 -18.17 -2.39 8.12
CA THR A 41 -17.34 -1.80 7.06
C THR A 41 -15.98 -2.50 7.04
N PHE A 42 -15.57 -2.92 5.86
CA PHE A 42 -14.19 -3.31 5.59
C PHE A 42 -13.43 -2.08 5.14
N VAL A 43 -12.30 -1.79 5.77
CA VAL A 43 -11.39 -0.69 5.43
C VAL A 43 -10.01 -1.28 5.14
N GLN A 44 -9.42 -0.85 4.04
CA GLN A 44 -8.13 -1.35 3.60
C GLN A 44 -7.22 -0.21 3.14
N LYS A 45 -5.93 -0.34 3.41
CA LYS A 45 -4.89 0.51 2.83
C LYS A 45 -3.75 -0.33 2.28
N GLY A 46 -3.11 0.16 1.24
CA GLY A 46 -1.99 -0.56 0.64
C GLY A 46 -1.28 0.23 -0.44
N ALA A 47 -0.26 -0.41 -1.00
CA ALA A 47 0.49 0.15 -2.13
C ALA A 47 -0.45 0.39 -3.31
N ASP A 48 -0.27 1.50 -3.98
CA ASP A 48 -1.08 1.93 -5.14
C ASP A 48 -1.21 0.86 -6.23
N VAL A 49 -0.11 0.19 -6.59
CA VAL A 49 -0.10 -0.87 -7.61
C VAL A 49 -1.03 -2.05 -7.27
N ILE A 50 -1.20 -2.34 -5.97
CA ILE A 50 -2.07 -3.40 -5.49
C ILE A 50 -3.50 -2.89 -5.39
N MET A 51 -3.69 -1.74 -4.74
CA MET A 51 -5.01 -1.18 -4.49
C MET A 51 -5.73 -0.74 -5.77
N ALA A 52 -5.01 -0.28 -6.78
CA ALA A 52 -5.58 0.07 -8.08
C ALA A 52 -6.32 -1.10 -8.78
N LYS A 53 -5.99 -2.35 -8.41
CA LYS A 53 -6.69 -3.55 -8.92
C LYS A 53 -7.92 -3.93 -8.10
N ILE A 54 -8.05 -3.39 -6.89
CA ILE A 54 -9.05 -3.76 -5.88
C ILE A 54 -10.17 -2.71 -5.84
N VAL A 55 -9.79 -1.43 -5.95
CA VAL A 55 -10.75 -0.34 -5.91
C VAL A 55 -11.54 -0.22 -7.21
N GLN A 56 -12.73 0.36 -7.10
CA GLN A 56 -13.56 0.67 -8.26
C GLN A 56 -12.79 1.50 -9.29
N LYS A 57 -13.11 1.30 -10.57
CA LYS A 57 -12.48 2.05 -11.66
C LYS A 57 -12.63 3.55 -11.44
N ASN A 58 -11.51 4.25 -11.59
CA ASN A 58 -11.42 5.70 -11.55
C ASN A 58 -10.35 6.13 -12.56
N ASP A 59 -10.41 7.37 -12.98
CA ASP A 59 -9.57 7.94 -14.03
C ASP A 59 -8.39 8.77 -13.50
N TRP A 60 -8.37 9.04 -12.19
CA TRP A 60 -7.40 9.97 -11.60
C TRP A 60 -6.30 9.30 -10.75
N LEU A 61 -6.56 8.09 -10.20
CA LEU A 61 -5.65 7.46 -9.22
C LEU A 61 -4.25 7.21 -9.77
N GLU A 62 -4.15 6.71 -11.01
CA GLU A 62 -2.86 6.41 -11.63
C GLU A 62 -2.07 7.68 -11.92
N GLU A 63 -2.73 8.72 -12.39
CA GLU A 63 -2.12 10.04 -12.66
C GLU A 63 -1.61 10.67 -11.36
N GLU A 64 -2.45 10.74 -10.32
CA GLU A 64 -2.07 11.36 -9.05
C GLU A 64 -0.99 10.59 -8.30
N THR A 65 -1.02 9.25 -8.35
CA THR A 65 0.09 8.46 -7.78
C THR A 65 1.40 8.69 -8.51
N GLY A 66 1.34 8.91 -9.83
CA GLY A 66 2.49 9.29 -10.64
C GLY A 66 3.00 10.69 -10.31
N ASN A 67 2.11 11.66 -10.12
CA ASN A 67 2.44 13.04 -9.71
C ASN A 67 3.15 13.04 -8.36
N MET A 68 2.55 12.43 -7.34
CA MET A 68 3.15 12.32 -6.00
C MET A 68 4.50 11.59 -5.99
N ALA A 69 4.64 10.53 -6.81
CA ALA A 69 5.91 9.81 -6.91
C ALA A 69 7.01 10.69 -7.52
N ARG A 70 6.68 11.56 -8.49
CA ARG A 70 7.64 12.54 -9.05
C ARG A 70 8.07 13.59 -8.03
N GLU A 71 7.24 13.89 -7.04
CA GLU A 71 7.60 14.75 -5.90
C GLU A 71 8.40 13.99 -4.82
N GLY A 72 8.63 12.69 -5.00
CA GLY A 72 9.37 11.84 -4.05
C GLY A 72 8.53 11.28 -2.92
N LEU A 73 7.21 11.41 -3.00
CA LEU A 73 6.29 10.91 -1.97
C LEU A 73 6.05 9.41 -2.12
N ARG A 74 5.93 8.73 -0.99
CA ARG A 74 5.43 7.34 -0.91
C ARG A 74 3.91 7.35 -0.85
N THR A 75 3.28 6.70 -1.80
CA THR A 75 1.83 6.71 -1.94
C THR A 75 1.19 5.50 -1.28
N LEU A 76 0.09 5.74 -0.55
CA LEU A 76 -0.80 4.72 -0.04
C LEU A 76 -2.23 5.04 -0.44
N VAL A 77 -2.93 4.05 -0.94
CA VAL A 77 -4.34 4.12 -1.31
C VAL A 77 -5.20 3.56 -0.20
N LEU A 78 -6.27 4.26 0.14
CA LEU A 78 -7.26 3.85 1.11
C LEU A 78 -8.57 3.54 0.41
N GLY A 79 -9.17 2.40 0.75
CA GLY A 79 -10.47 2.00 0.25
C GLY A 79 -11.37 1.46 1.35
N ARG A 80 -12.67 1.46 1.08
CA ARG A 80 -13.66 0.85 1.97
C ARG A 80 -14.71 0.07 1.19
N LYS A 81 -15.33 -0.87 1.90
CA LYS A 81 -16.51 -1.59 1.43
C LYS A 81 -17.50 -1.72 2.57
N LYS A 82 -18.72 -1.24 2.37
CA LYS A 82 -19.82 -1.51 3.30
C LYS A 82 -20.30 -2.94 3.10
N LEU A 83 -20.47 -3.68 4.19
CA LEU A 83 -20.95 -5.05 4.17
C LEU A 83 -22.37 -5.09 4.75
N SER A 84 -23.25 -5.81 4.09
CA SER A 84 -24.52 -6.22 4.70
C SER A 84 -24.25 -7.28 5.77
N ALA A 85 -25.20 -7.48 6.68
CA ALA A 85 -25.08 -8.55 7.70
C ALA A 85 -24.89 -9.92 7.03
N GLU A 86 -25.64 -10.22 5.98
CA GLU A 86 -25.55 -11.46 5.21
C GLU A 86 -24.16 -11.62 4.53
N ALA A 87 -23.64 -10.56 3.91
CA ALA A 87 -22.33 -10.58 3.27
C ALA A 87 -21.22 -10.82 4.31
N TYR A 88 -21.33 -10.22 5.50
CA TYR A 88 -20.39 -10.45 6.58
C TYR A 88 -20.48 -11.88 7.13
N GLU A 89 -21.67 -12.41 7.35
CA GLU A 89 -21.87 -13.80 7.83
C GLU A 89 -21.31 -14.83 6.83
N ASN A 90 -21.54 -14.61 5.54
CA ASN A 90 -20.96 -15.45 4.48
C ASN A 90 -19.42 -15.41 4.52
N PHE A 91 -18.85 -14.21 4.62
CA PHE A 91 -17.41 -14.04 4.77
C PHE A 91 -16.88 -14.74 6.02
N ASP A 92 -17.46 -14.50 7.22
CA ASP A 92 -17.01 -15.04 8.49
C ASP A 92 -17.02 -16.57 8.49
N ARG A 93 -18.08 -17.18 7.96
CA ARG A 93 -18.17 -18.64 7.83
C ARG A 93 -17.05 -19.21 6.96
N ARG A 94 -16.82 -18.61 5.77
CA ARG A 94 -15.77 -19.04 4.85
C ARG A 94 -14.37 -18.80 5.43
N PHE A 95 -14.20 -17.68 6.11
CA PHE A 95 -12.93 -17.31 6.74
C PHE A 95 -12.56 -18.27 7.86
N ARG A 96 -13.52 -18.62 8.74
CA ARG A 96 -13.31 -19.65 9.78
C ARG A 96 -12.95 -21.00 9.18
N GLN A 97 -13.61 -21.41 8.10
CA GLN A 97 -13.26 -22.65 7.38
C GLN A 97 -11.83 -22.60 6.83
N ALA A 98 -11.43 -21.49 6.23
CA ALA A 98 -10.07 -21.31 5.71
C ALA A 98 -9.01 -21.35 6.83
N GLN A 99 -9.35 -20.87 8.04
CA GLN A 99 -8.47 -20.92 9.20
C GLN A 99 -8.21 -22.35 9.73
N LEU A 100 -9.11 -23.30 9.45
CA LEU A 100 -8.96 -24.70 9.83
C LEU A 100 -8.02 -25.47 8.89
N VAL A 101 -7.71 -24.92 7.72
CA VAL A 101 -6.73 -25.51 6.80
C VAL A 101 -5.35 -25.49 7.46
N THR A 102 -4.63 -26.62 7.40
CA THR A 102 -3.29 -26.76 7.98
C THR A 102 -2.19 -26.62 6.93
N GLY A 103 -0.98 -26.31 7.37
CA GLY A 103 0.20 -26.22 6.51
C GLY A 103 0.22 -24.97 5.60
N PRO A 104 1.08 -24.97 4.56
CA PRO A 104 1.30 -23.80 3.68
C PRO A 104 0.03 -23.35 2.93
N GLN A 105 -0.91 -24.26 2.71
CA GLN A 105 -2.16 -23.98 2.00
C GLN A 105 -3.11 -23.07 2.79
N ARG A 106 -2.93 -22.95 4.11
CA ARG A 106 -3.75 -22.09 4.97
C ARG A 106 -3.70 -20.63 4.53
N VAL A 107 -2.52 -20.12 4.25
CA VAL A 107 -2.33 -18.72 3.83
C VAL A 107 -3.07 -18.47 2.53
N LEU A 108 -2.93 -19.34 1.56
CA LEU A 108 -3.61 -19.24 0.27
C LEU A 108 -5.13 -19.33 0.39
N ALA A 109 -5.63 -20.22 1.27
CA ALA A 109 -7.06 -20.35 1.53
C ALA A 109 -7.66 -19.09 2.15
N ILE A 110 -6.96 -18.50 3.13
CA ILE A 110 -7.36 -17.24 3.76
C ILE A 110 -7.33 -16.09 2.74
N GLU A 111 -6.25 -15.96 1.99
CA GLU A 111 -6.10 -14.91 0.99
C GLU A 111 -7.20 -15.00 -0.09
N LYS A 112 -7.52 -16.19 -0.55
CA LYS A 112 -8.60 -16.43 -1.51
C LYS A 112 -9.95 -15.91 -0.97
N VAL A 113 -10.30 -16.22 0.28
CA VAL A 113 -11.57 -15.77 0.88
C VAL A 113 -11.60 -14.24 1.01
N VAL A 114 -10.51 -13.63 1.43
CA VAL A 114 -10.39 -12.16 1.54
C VAL A 114 -10.58 -11.52 0.17
N THR A 115 -9.87 -12.01 -0.84
CA THR A 115 -9.95 -11.48 -2.21
C THR A 115 -11.36 -11.61 -2.79
N GLU A 116 -12.00 -12.77 -2.66
CA GLU A 116 -13.31 -13.02 -3.24
C GLU A 116 -14.46 -12.28 -2.53
N CYS A 117 -14.38 -12.14 -1.20
CA CYS A 117 -15.49 -11.58 -0.43
C CYS A 117 -15.33 -10.08 -0.13
N LEU A 118 -14.12 -9.62 0.08
CA LEU A 118 -13.85 -8.27 0.57
C LEU A 118 -13.23 -7.35 -0.48
N GLU A 119 -12.32 -7.86 -1.31
CA GLU A 119 -11.54 -7.06 -2.26
C GLU A 119 -12.20 -6.92 -3.65
N VAL A 120 -13.51 -6.90 -3.67
CA VAL A 120 -14.34 -6.67 -4.86
C VAL A 120 -15.21 -5.44 -4.62
N ASP A 121 -15.27 -4.55 -5.61
CA ASP A 121 -16.06 -3.31 -5.55
C ASP A 121 -15.73 -2.41 -4.35
N VAL A 122 -14.46 -2.31 -4.02
CA VAL A 122 -13.98 -1.45 -2.94
C VAL A 122 -14.04 0.02 -3.40
N GLU A 123 -14.77 0.84 -2.66
CA GLU A 123 -14.85 2.29 -2.89
C GLU A 123 -13.50 2.94 -2.59
N LEU A 124 -12.96 3.72 -3.53
CA LEU A 124 -11.76 4.52 -3.31
C LEU A 124 -12.09 5.70 -2.39
N LEU A 125 -11.42 5.78 -1.24
CA LEU A 125 -11.61 6.87 -0.29
C LEU A 125 -10.62 8.00 -0.45
N ALA A 126 -9.33 7.64 -0.52
CA ALA A 126 -8.26 8.62 -0.52
C ALA A 126 -6.96 8.03 -1.06
N LEU A 127 -6.12 8.93 -1.54
CA LEU A 127 -4.71 8.73 -1.79
C LEU A 127 -3.91 9.58 -0.80
N THR A 128 -2.91 9.00 -0.15
CA THR A 128 -2.01 9.71 0.74
C THR A 128 -0.60 9.68 0.21
N GLY A 129 0.10 10.81 0.30
CA GLY A 129 1.53 10.92 0.03
C GLY A 129 2.28 11.13 1.36
N VAL A 130 3.30 10.32 1.59
CA VAL A 130 4.14 10.42 2.79
C VAL A 130 5.53 10.82 2.37
N GLU A 131 6.03 11.94 2.93
CA GLU A 131 7.39 12.39 2.72
C GLU A 131 8.36 11.51 3.51
N ASP A 132 9.41 11.05 2.83
CA ASP A 132 10.51 10.32 3.47
C ASP A 132 11.59 11.33 3.85
N LYS A 133 11.59 11.74 5.12
CA LYS A 133 12.60 12.67 5.62
C LYS A 133 13.95 11.99 5.71
N LEU A 134 14.95 12.60 5.10
CA LEU A 134 16.34 12.18 5.28
C LEU A 134 16.74 12.39 6.75
N GLN A 135 17.52 11.46 7.29
CA GLN A 135 18.15 11.63 8.58
C GLN A 135 19.06 12.88 8.58
N GLU A 136 19.28 13.42 9.75
CA GLU A 136 20.26 14.51 9.91
C GLU A 136 21.64 14.02 9.42
N ASP A 137 22.41 14.94 8.85
CA ASP A 137 23.78 14.70 8.35
C ASP A 137 23.94 13.71 7.19
N VAL A 138 22.87 13.15 6.60
CA VAL A 138 23.01 12.24 5.45
C VAL A 138 23.78 12.91 4.30
N LYS A 139 23.45 14.17 3.99
CA LYS A 139 24.07 14.89 2.85
C LYS A 139 25.56 15.12 3.07
N SER A 140 25.94 15.58 4.25
CA SER A 140 27.34 15.84 4.65
C SER A 140 28.14 14.53 4.72
N THR A 141 27.54 13.47 5.28
CA THR A 141 28.17 12.16 5.35
C THR A 141 28.44 11.56 3.97
N LEU A 142 27.45 11.64 3.05
CA LEU A 142 27.63 11.16 1.68
C LEU A 142 28.74 11.94 0.94
N GLU A 143 28.86 13.24 1.18
CA GLU A 143 29.91 14.06 0.60
C GLU A 143 31.30 13.68 1.15
N LEU A 144 31.44 13.48 2.46
CA LEU A 144 32.67 13.03 3.09
C LEU A 144 33.13 11.64 2.57
N LEU A 145 32.20 10.69 2.49
CA LEU A 145 32.49 9.35 1.98
C LEU A 145 32.92 9.39 0.51
N ARG A 146 32.29 10.22 -0.30
CA ARG A 146 32.66 10.40 -1.71
C ARG A 146 34.06 11.04 -1.83
N ASN A 147 34.37 12.05 -1.03
CA ASN A 147 35.68 12.69 -0.99
C ASN A 147 36.77 11.71 -0.54
N ALA A 148 36.43 10.73 0.30
CA ALA A 148 37.31 9.63 0.67
C ALA A 148 37.47 8.55 -0.44
N GLY A 149 36.88 8.75 -1.62
CA GLY A 149 36.95 7.82 -2.75
C GLY A 149 36.02 6.61 -2.66
N LEU A 150 35.10 6.59 -1.70
CA LEU A 150 34.15 5.48 -1.53
C LEU A 150 33.04 5.56 -2.59
N LYS A 151 32.68 4.41 -3.17
CA LYS A 151 31.51 4.25 -4.04
C LYS A 151 30.30 3.95 -3.20
N ILE A 152 29.27 4.76 -3.36
CA ILE A 152 28.05 4.69 -2.56
C ILE A 152 26.91 4.15 -3.41
N TRP A 153 26.15 3.21 -2.88
CA TRP A 153 25.01 2.58 -3.51
C TRP A 153 23.75 2.84 -2.65
N MET A 154 22.64 3.14 -3.30
CA MET A 154 21.33 3.18 -2.66
C MET A 154 20.55 1.93 -3.07
N LEU A 155 20.15 1.13 -2.09
CA LEU A 155 19.27 -0.03 -2.28
C LEU A 155 17.88 0.34 -1.79
N THR A 156 16.89 0.22 -2.67
CA THR A 156 15.51 0.60 -2.35
C THR A 156 14.51 -0.29 -3.08
N GLY A 157 13.35 -0.48 -2.47
CA GLY A 157 12.18 -1.10 -3.07
C GLY A 157 11.16 -0.10 -3.61
N ASP A 158 11.48 1.21 -3.56
CA ASP A 158 10.61 2.28 -4.03
C ASP A 158 10.49 2.29 -5.57
N LYS A 159 9.53 3.04 -6.07
CA LYS A 159 9.41 3.32 -7.50
C LYS A 159 10.64 4.09 -8.01
N ILE A 160 10.96 3.93 -9.29
CA ILE A 160 12.12 4.58 -9.93
C ILE A 160 12.06 6.10 -9.77
N GLU A 161 10.88 6.69 -9.92
CA GLU A 161 10.66 8.14 -9.77
C GLU A 161 10.99 8.60 -8.35
N THR A 162 10.46 7.92 -7.35
CA THR A 162 10.72 8.20 -5.92
C THR A 162 12.21 8.01 -5.59
N ALA A 163 12.81 6.90 -6.03
CA ALA A 163 14.22 6.61 -5.82
C ALA A 163 15.12 7.67 -6.46
N THR A 164 14.78 8.11 -7.68
CA THR A 164 15.51 9.17 -8.38
C THR A 164 15.44 10.49 -7.61
N ASN A 165 14.26 10.86 -7.12
CA ASN A 165 14.07 12.06 -6.33
C ASN A 165 14.88 12.02 -5.02
N ILE A 166 14.83 10.92 -4.30
CA ILE A 166 15.62 10.71 -3.07
C ILE A 166 17.13 10.77 -3.36
N ALA A 167 17.59 10.15 -4.45
CA ALA A 167 19.01 10.18 -4.83
C ALA A 167 19.49 11.62 -5.11
N VAL A 168 18.68 12.44 -5.75
CA VAL A 168 18.99 13.85 -6.04
C VAL A 168 18.88 14.69 -4.75
N SER A 169 17.83 14.53 -3.97
CA SER A 169 17.62 15.30 -2.74
C SER A 169 18.63 15.01 -1.64
N SER A 170 19.15 13.76 -1.58
CA SER A 170 20.23 13.36 -0.69
C SER A 170 21.64 13.77 -1.18
N LYS A 171 21.73 14.36 -2.38
CA LYS A 171 23.01 14.64 -3.07
C LYS A 171 23.82 13.38 -3.41
N LEU A 172 23.22 12.21 -3.42
CA LEU A 172 23.86 10.99 -3.93
C LEU A 172 24.17 11.13 -5.43
N VAL A 173 23.30 11.84 -6.16
CA VAL A 173 23.44 12.18 -7.58
C VAL A 173 23.30 13.70 -7.71
N ALA A 174 24.11 14.33 -8.55
CA ALA A 174 24.00 15.76 -8.84
C ALA A 174 22.78 16.04 -9.73
N ARG A 175 22.13 17.21 -9.54
CA ARG A 175 20.92 17.60 -10.29
C ARG A 175 21.10 17.64 -11.82
N ASN A 176 22.30 17.94 -12.26
CA ASN A 176 22.69 18.02 -13.69
C ASN A 176 23.37 16.76 -14.21
N GLN A 177 23.46 15.72 -13.40
CA GLN A 177 24.04 14.45 -13.82
C GLN A 177 23.01 13.65 -14.61
N TYR A 178 23.45 13.07 -15.74
CA TYR A 178 22.59 12.18 -16.52
C TYR A 178 22.33 10.88 -15.75
N ILE A 179 21.06 10.52 -15.61
CA ILE A 179 20.61 9.34 -14.88
C ILE A 179 20.11 8.31 -15.89
N HIS A 180 20.82 7.18 -16.01
CA HIS A 180 20.36 6.04 -16.79
C HIS A 180 19.37 5.21 -15.96
N GLN A 181 18.12 5.14 -16.41
CA GLN A 181 17.10 4.28 -15.82
C GLN A 181 17.05 2.96 -16.59
N VAL A 182 17.39 1.86 -15.90
CA VAL A 182 17.28 0.51 -16.44
C VAL A 182 16.09 -0.18 -15.83
N ALA A 183 14.98 -0.23 -16.53
CA ALA A 183 13.77 -0.93 -16.11
C ALA A 183 13.72 -2.33 -16.75
N LYS A 184 13.26 -3.32 -16.00
CA LYS A 184 12.99 -4.65 -16.54
C LYS A 184 11.85 -4.54 -17.55
N ARG A 185 12.15 -4.55 -18.86
CA ARG A 185 11.12 -4.70 -19.90
C ARG A 185 10.40 -6.02 -19.63
N LYS A 186 9.08 -6.00 -19.52
CA LYS A 186 8.27 -7.20 -19.71
C LYS A 186 8.50 -7.63 -21.16
N LEU A 187 9.39 -8.58 -21.38
CA LEU A 187 9.45 -9.30 -22.64
C LEU A 187 8.07 -9.95 -22.83
N LYS A 188 7.26 -9.38 -23.71
CA LYS A 188 6.14 -10.13 -24.28
C LYS A 188 6.80 -11.25 -25.09
N TRP A 189 6.81 -12.44 -24.54
CA TRP A 189 7.14 -13.65 -25.29
C TRP A 189 6.11 -13.74 -26.44
N PRO A 190 6.53 -13.69 -27.72
CA PRO A 190 5.63 -14.09 -28.79
C PRO A 190 5.38 -15.59 -28.57
N GLY A 191 4.14 -15.94 -28.25
CA GLY A 191 3.75 -17.33 -28.14
C GLY A 191 4.20 -18.11 -29.39
N PRO A 192 4.38 -19.46 -29.28
CA PRO A 192 4.68 -20.28 -30.42
C PRO A 192 3.55 -20.12 -31.45
N GLY A 193 3.94 -19.78 -32.72
CA GLY A 193 3.05 -19.67 -33.86
C GLY A 193 2.46 -21.02 -34.23
#